data_775b5b5220e46408c63033c2e90907ca
#
_entry.id   775b5b5220e46408c63033c2e90907ca
#
_cell.length_a   1.000
_cell.length_b   1.000
_cell.length_c   1.000
_cell.angle_alpha   90.00
_cell.angle_beta   90.00
_cell.angle_gamma   90.00
#
_symmetry.space_group_name_H-M   'P 1'
#
loop_
_entity.id
_entity.type
_entity.pdbx_description
1 polymer ?
#
loop_
_entity_poly.entity_id
_entity_poly.type
_entity_poly.pdbx_seq_one_letter_code
_entity_poly.pdbx_strand_id
1 'polypeptide(L)'
;LAAAGDREILETDVVIVGAGPAGLSAAIRLKQRDPGVAVTVVEKSAEIGGHIVSGAVMDPAGLDELLPGWRDSGAPVGPDATRETFHFLTERADLRIPSILLPPQMRGDGVIVSLGRLCQWLAEQAQQLGVDIFPATAAVDVLTGEDGRVEGIITGDLGLDHENKPKPGHADGISLKAKYTLIGEGARGSLAKQLIGTFRLDASRAPQKFGLGIKEIWEIADAVHEPGRVDHYLGWPLDKATSGGGFAYHAEDRKLYLGFVTHLDYANPSLSPFGEFQRFKSHPAVAALLKDGRRISYGARALTSGGLQSIPDLAFPGGALMGCAAGFMNVPALKAIHNAMRSGMATADAVSSALSDGRAHDRLNLPVPPAIAEELRKVRNVKPLWSRHGTLFGVLLGGIDMWVQTLSGFSPFGTLRHRQADHEKLKPRTEMPPLDYPRPDGTVTHDRASSVFLANIAHDEDQPVHLRLADPAVPIRDNLPRYGEPAPLYCPAGVYEVAEEGGAPVFRIHAANCVHCKTCDIKDPAQNITWVPPEGGSGPNYSGM
;
A
#
# COMPACT_ATOMS: atom_id res chain seq x y z
N LEU A 1 17.39 -9.08 -20.52
CA LEU A 1 18.17 -8.57 -19.38
C LEU A 1 19.62 -9.01 -19.58
N ALA A 2 20.58 -8.04 -19.58
CA ALA A 2 22.00 -8.37 -19.56
C ALA A 2 22.28 -9.24 -18.31
N ALA A 3 23.20 -10.20 -18.44
CA ALA A 3 23.61 -10.99 -17.29
C ALA A 3 24.21 -10.07 -16.21
N ALA A 4 24.01 -10.38 -14.94
CA ALA A 4 24.49 -9.53 -13.84
C ALA A 4 26.02 -9.22 -13.90
N GLY A 5 26.82 -10.02 -14.64
CA GLY A 5 28.26 -9.84 -14.79
C GLY A 5 28.71 -8.77 -15.78
N ASP A 6 27.80 -8.23 -16.63
CA ASP A 6 28.14 -7.23 -17.66
C ASP A 6 27.71 -5.80 -17.27
N ARG A 7 27.08 -5.62 -16.08
CA ARG A 7 26.58 -4.33 -15.62
C ARG A 7 27.63 -3.55 -14.85
N GLU A 8 27.58 -2.23 -14.95
CA GLU A 8 28.38 -1.36 -14.07
C GLU A 8 28.08 -1.66 -12.61
N ILE A 9 29.13 -1.74 -11.79
CA ILE A 9 29.03 -2.05 -10.35
C ILE A 9 29.32 -0.78 -9.56
N LEU A 10 28.35 -0.38 -8.75
CA LEU A 10 28.54 0.63 -7.72
C LEU A 10 28.49 -0.03 -6.33
N GLU A 11 29.22 0.53 -5.37
CA GLU A 11 29.30 0.00 -4.01
C GLU A 11 28.81 1.03 -2.97
N THR A 12 28.09 0.53 -1.97
CA THR A 12 27.64 1.30 -0.80
C THR A 12 27.66 0.41 0.44
N ASP A 13 27.55 0.97 1.64
CA ASP A 13 27.41 0.13 2.84
C ASP A 13 25.98 -0.42 2.97
N VAL A 14 24.97 0.43 2.71
CA VAL A 14 23.56 0.06 2.84
C VAL A 14 22.77 0.56 1.64
N VAL A 15 22.09 -0.33 0.95
CA VAL A 15 21.10 0.03 -0.07
C VAL A 15 19.68 -0.12 0.47
N ILE A 16 18.85 0.88 0.23
CA ILE A 16 17.45 0.93 0.66
C ILE A 16 16.56 1.02 -0.58
N VAL A 17 15.64 0.08 -0.73
CA VAL A 17 14.68 0.04 -1.84
C VAL A 17 13.36 0.66 -1.39
N GLY A 18 13.05 1.84 -1.93
CA GLY A 18 11.82 2.61 -1.66
C GLY A 18 12.03 3.78 -0.71
N ALA A 19 11.81 5.01 -1.23
CA ALA A 19 11.86 6.27 -0.50
C ALA A 19 10.50 6.62 0.15
N GLY A 20 9.84 5.63 0.73
CA GLY A 20 8.67 5.80 1.59
C GLY A 20 9.08 6.06 3.05
N PRO A 21 8.09 6.20 3.99
CA PRO A 21 8.36 6.53 5.39
C PRO A 21 9.35 5.57 6.07
N ALA A 22 9.28 4.27 5.77
CA ALA A 22 10.17 3.27 6.36
C ALA A 22 11.61 3.43 5.85
N GLY A 23 11.79 3.57 4.52
CA GLY A 23 13.11 3.68 3.91
C GLY A 23 13.82 4.97 4.32
N LEU A 24 13.11 6.10 4.25
CA LEU A 24 13.69 7.40 4.64
C LEU A 24 14.00 7.47 6.14
N SER A 25 13.14 6.88 6.99
CA SER A 25 13.43 6.80 8.43
C SER A 25 14.65 5.91 8.71
N ALA A 26 14.83 4.82 7.97
CA ALA A 26 16.01 3.98 8.09
C ALA A 26 17.28 4.74 7.64
N ALA A 27 17.21 5.45 6.51
CA ALA A 27 18.33 6.25 5.99
C ALA A 27 18.79 7.33 6.97
N ILE A 28 17.84 8.14 7.48
CA ILE A 28 18.10 9.18 8.48
C ILE A 28 18.72 8.56 9.74
N ARG A 29 18.12 7.47 10.24
CA ARG A 29 18.57 6.81 11.46
C ARG A 29 19.97 6.21 11.35
N LEU A 30 20.33 5.62 10.21
CA LEU A 30 21.68 5.14 9.91
C LEU A 30 22.69 6.27 10.01
N LYS A 31 22.43 7.40 9.37
CA LYS A 31 23.30 8.60 9.43
C LYS A 31 23.36 9.25 10.81
N GLN A 32 22.28 9.17 11.59
CA GLN A 32 22.31 9.61 13.01
C GLN A 32 23.19 8.70 13.88
N ARG A 33 23.26 7.39 13.56
CA ARG A 33 24.09 6.43 14.29
C ARG A 33 25.55 6.50 13.89
N ASP A 34 25.81 6.59 12.60
CA ASP A 34 27.14 6.70 12.04
C ASP A 34 27.13 7.61 10.81
N PRO A 35 27.56 8.87 10.92
CA PRO A 35 27.67 9.79 9.79
C PRO A 35 28.58 9.29 8.65
N GLY A 36 29.52 8.37 8.95
CA GLY A 36 30.47 7.82 7.97
C GLY A 36 29.90 6.71 7.11
N VAL A 37 28.76 6.08 7.48
CA VAL A 37 28.18 4.98 6.69
C VAL A 37 27.65 5.50 5.35
N ALA A 38 28.00 4.82 4.25
CA ALA A 38 27.47 5.11 2.93
C ALA A 38 26.05 4.52 2.79
N VAL A 39 25.06 5.38 2.55
CA VAL A 39 23.65 4.97 2.41
C VAL A 39 23.10 5.43 1.09
N THR A 40 22.59 4.50 0.30
CA THR A 40 21.97 4.75 -1.00
C THR A 40 20.50 4.34 -0.96
N VAL A 41 19.60 5.24 -1.35
CA VAL A 41 18.16 4.99 -1.48
C VAL A 41 17.77 5.02 -2.94
N VAL A 42 17.12 3.97 -3.44
CA VAL A 42 16.54 3.94 -4.78
C VAL A 42 15.02 4.01 -4.72
N GLU A 43 14.41 4.82 -5.58
CA GLU A 43 12.97 4.97 -5.70
C GLU A 43 12.54 4.89 -7.18
N LYS A 44 11.60 4.01 -7.48
CA LYS A 44 11.13 3.80 -8.86
C LYS A 44 10.28 4.95 -9.43
N SER A 45 9.66 5.78 -8.58
CA SER A 45 8.89 6.95 -9.00
C SER A 45 9.81 8.03 -9.57
N ALA A 46 9.33 8.78 -10.55
CA ALA A 46 10.05 9.94 -11.10
C ALA A 46 10.41 10.97 -10.03
N GLU A 47 9.57 11.11 -9.01
CA GLU A 47 9.76 12.02 -7.88
C GLU A 47 9.53 11.29 -6.56
N ILE A 48 10.21 11.71 -5.50
CA ILE A 48 9.95 11.16 -4.16
C ILE A 48 8.51 11.47 -3.76
N GLY A 49 7.80 10.44 -3.29
CA GLY A 49 6.39 10.57 -2.90
C GLY A 49 5.39 10.44 -4.06
N GLY A 50 5.82 10.49 -5.34
CA GLY A 50 4.92 10.50 -6.50
C GLY A 50 4.01 9.27 -6.61
N HIS A 51 4.41 8.11 -6.11
CA HIS A 51 3.59 6.89 -6.09
C HIS A 51 2.83 6.67 -4.78
N ILE A 52 2.82 7.62 -3.86
CA ILE A 52 2.19 7.43 -2.54
C ILE A 52 0.71 7.78 -2.60
N VAL A 53 -0.13 6.84 -2.15
CA VAL A 53 -1.53 7.05 -1.78
C VAL A 53 -1.70 6.57 -0.36
N SER A 54 -2.08 7.46 0.56
CA SER A 54 -2.27 7.11 1.98
C SER A 54 -3.63 7.57 2.52
N GLY A 55 -4.03 7.05 3.69
CA GLY A 55 -5.22 7.47 4.41
C GLY A 55 -5.15 8.89 4.96
N ALA A 56 -3.95 9.48 5.00
CA ALA A 56 -3.67 10.86 5.35
C ALA A 56 -3.86 11.28 6.84
N VAL A 57 -4.34 10.46 7.75
CA VAL A 57 -4.26 10.73 9.20
C VAL A 57 -3.07 9.97 9.78
N MET A 58 -2.08 10.70 10.23
CA MET A 58 -0.83 10.16 10.76
C MET A 58 -0.78 10.30 12.29
N ASP A 59 -0.36 9.24 12.98
CA ASP A 59 0.13 9.32 14.35
C ASP A 59 1.55 9.91 14.30
N PRO A 60 1.83 11.04 14.98
CA PRO A 60 3.12 11.70 14.90
C PRO A 60 4.25 10.97 15.64
N ALA A 61 3.97 9.97 16.45
CA ALA A 61 4.94 9.31 17.33
C ALA A 61 6.20 8.82 16.60
N GLY A 62 6.07 8.29 15.37
CA GLY A 62 7.26 7.89 14.60
C GLY A 62 8.14 9.06 14.18
N LEU A 63 7.54 10.21 13.91
CA LEU A 63 8.26 11.44 13.56
C LEU A 63 8.88 12.10 14.79
N ASP A 64 8.16 12.10 15.93
CA ASP A 64 8.68 12.56 17.22
C ASP A 64 9.92 11.78 17.66
N GLU A 65 9.94 10.46 17.41
CA GLU A 65 11.08 9.59 17.74
C GLU A 65 12.29 9.81 16.79
N LEU A 66 12.02 10.07 15.50
CA LEU A 66 13.09 10.22 14.50
C LEU A 66 13.71 11.61 14.50
N LEU A 67 12.88 12.65 14.53
CA LEU A 67 13.24 14.07 14.38
C LEU A 67 12.46 14.93 15.40
N PRO A 68 12.85 14.95 16.68
CA PRO A 68 12.06 15.59 17.76
C PRO A 68 11.69 17.06 17.52
N GLY A 69 12.41 17.80 16.67
CA GLY A 69 12.12 19.20 16.32
C GLY A 69 11.32 19.39 15.04
N TRP A 70 10.70 18.37 14.48
CA TRP A 70 10.09 18.42 13.17
C TRP A 70 9.01 19.51 12.98
N ARG A 71 8.25 19.84 14.03
CA ARG A 71 7.21 20.90 13.97
C ARG A 71 7.82 22.29 13.68
N ASP A 72 9.01 22.55 14.21
CA ASP A 72 9.72 23.83 14.04
C ASP A 72 10.63 23.81 12.80
N SER A 73 10.83 22.65 12.19
CA SER A 73 11.73 22.44 11.04
C SER A 73 11.01 22.49 9.69
N GLY A 74 9.76 22.95 9.65
CA GLY A 74 9.01 23.13 8.41
C GLY A 74 8.47 21.83 7.80
N ALA A 75 8.25 20.79 8.60
CA ALA A 75 7.60 19.57 8.12
C ALA A 75 6.20 19.90 7.54
N PRO A 76 5.86 19.39 6.33
CA PRO A 76 4.62 19.74 5.64
C PRO A 76 3.43 18.94 6.19
N VAL A 77 3.06 19.21 7.41
CA VAL A 77 1.89 18.64 8.08
C VAL A 77 0.73 19.62 8.03
N GLY A 78 -0.47 19.10 7.95
CA GLY A 78 -1.71 19.87 7.98
C GLY A 78 -2.26 20.02 9.39
N PRO A 79 -3.57 20.30 9.53
CA PRO A 79 -4.20 20.50 10.81
C PRO A 79 -4.20 19.23 11.67
N ASP A 80 -4.15 19.41 12.99
CA ASP A 80 -4.42 18.33 13.93
C ASP A 80 -5.84 17.78 13.70
N ALA A 81 -6.02 16.48 13.88
CA ALA A 81 -7.33 15.83 13.84
C ALA A 81 -8.11 16.20 15.11
N THR A 82 -8.83 17.31 15.06
CA THR A 82 -9.53 17.89 16.22
C THR A 82 -10.87 17.22 16.51
N ARG A 83 -11.46 16.57 15.51
CA ARG A 83 -12.76 15.93 15.61
C ARG A 83 -12.79 14.64 14.77
N GLU A 84 -12.82 13.50 15.45
CA GLU A 84 -12.93 12.19 14.80
C GLU A 84 -14.33 11.60 15.03
N THR A 85 -14.99 11.19 13.95
CA THR A 85 -16.35 10.65 14.00
C THR A 85 -16.42 9.33 13.22
N PHE A 86 -17.15 8.37 13.78
CA PHE A 86 -17.42 7.09 13.15
C PHE A 86 -18.90 6.97 12.80
N HIS A 87 -19.18 6.57 11.57
CA HIS A 87 -20.50 6.46 10.99
C HIS A 87 -20.77 5.02 10.54
N PHE A 88 -21.97 4.53 10.77
CA PHE A 88 -22.46 3.31 10.17
C PHE A 88 -23.54 3.69 9.14
N LEU A 89 -23.21 3.49 7.86
CA LEU A 89 -24.14 3.80 6.77
C LEU A 89 -25.03 2.61 6.47
N THR A 90 -26.31 2.90 6.32
CA THR A 90 -27.29 2.07 5.60
C THR A 90 -27.51 2.69 4.22
N GLU A 91 -28.34 2.13 3.38
CA GLU A 91 -28.62 2.70 2.05
C GLU A 91 -29.15 4.15 2.10
N ARG A 92 -29.84 4.53 3.19
CA ARG A 92 -30.54 5.82 3.30
C ARG A 92 -30.25 6.60 4.56
N ALA A 93 -29.63 5.97 5.55
CA ALA A 93 -29.39 6.60 6.85
C ALA A 93 -27.90 6.56 7.22
N ASP A 94 -27.48 7.62 7.88
CA ASP A 94 -26.19 7.77 8.52
C ASP A 94 -26.36 7.69 10.04
N LEU A 95 -25.80 6.65 10.65
CA LEU A 95 -25.88 6.40 12.08
C LEU A 95 -24.53 6.71 12.72
N ARG A 96 -24.45 7.80 13.43
CA ARG A 96 -23.24 8.19 14.14
C ARG A 96 -22.98 7.28 15.34
N ILE A 97 -21.80 6.69 15.42
CA ILE A 97 -21.37 5.85 16.55
C ILE A 97 -20.86 6.77 17.67
N PRO A 98 -21.45 6.72 18.88
CA PRO A 98 -20.97 7.52 20.00
C PRO A 98 -19.52 7.18 20.35
N SER A 99 -18.68 8.21 20.53
CA SER A 99 -17.23 8.04 20.78
C SER A 99 -16.93 7.22 22.05
N ILE A 100 -17.84 7.25 23.04
CA ILE A 100 -17.69 6.46 24.28
C ILE A 100 -17.70 4.94 24.01
N LEU A 101 -18.34 4.49 22.93
CA LEU A 101 -18.39 3.07 22.55
C LEU A 101 -17.12 2.63 21.78
N LEU A 102 -16.32 3.57 21.28
CA LEU A 102 -15.10 3.25 20.56
C LEU A 102 -14.00 2.78 21.52
N PRO A 103 -13.35 1.64 21.25
CA PRO A 103 -12.21 1.18 22.02
C PRO A 103 -11.06 2.21 22.01
N PRO A 104 -10.26 2.31 23.08
CA PRO A 104 -9.12 3.24 23.15
C PRO A 104 -8.12 3.10 22.00
N GLN A 105 -7.96 1.88 21.44
CA GLN A 105 -7.08 1.60 20.30
C GLN A 105 -7.52 2.26 18.99
N MET A 106 -8.77 2.71 18.92
CA MET A 106 -9.33 3.45 17.77
C MET A 106 -9.32 4.97 18.00
N ARG A 107 -8.88 5.42 19.16
CA ARG A 107 -8.77 6.84 19.51
C ARG A 107 -7.30 7.22 19.54
N GLY A 108 -7.00 8.42 19.26
CA GLY A 108 -5.64 8.94 19.35
C GLY A 108 -5.48 10.23 18.58
N ASP A 109 -4.55 11.04 19.04
CA ASP A 109 -4.15 12.23 18.36
C ASP A 109 -3.59 11.87 16.98
N GLY A 110 -3.83 12.73 16.01
CA GLY A 110 -3.34 12.56 14.65
C GLY A 110 -3.22 13.90 13.97
N VAL A 111 -2.39 13.93 12.94
CA VAL A 111 -2.27 15.09 12.06
C VAL A 111 -2.69 14.67 10.66
N ILE A 112 -3.40 15.55 9.96
CA ILE A 112 -3.77 15.31 8.56
C ILE A 112 -2.56 15.69 7.71
N VAL A 113 -2.12 14.77 6.84
CA VAL A 113 -0.87 14.97 6.08
C VAL A 113 -1.01 14.44 4.66
N SER A 114 -0.37 15.14 3.71
CA SER A 114 0.01 14.52 2.44
C SER A 114 1.28 13.71 2.67
N LEU A 115 1.15 12.39 2.66
CA LEU A 115 2.31 11.53 2.91
C LEU A 115 3.37 11.66 1.79
N GLY A 116 2.96 11.96 0.56
CA GLY A 116 3.88 12.25 -0.54
C GLY A 116 4.77 13.45 -0.22
N ARG A 117 4.19 14.57 0.22
CA ARG A 117 4.94 15.78 0.63
C ARG A 117 5.82 15.53 1.86
N LEU A 118 5.32 14.78 2.83
CA LEU A 118 6.12 14.42 4.00
C LEU A 118 7.35 13.58 3.60
N CYS A 119 7.22 12.66 2.64
CA CYS A 119 8.36 11.90 2.15
C CYS A 119 9.35 12.77 1.37
N GLN A 120 8.90 13.77 0.62
CA GLN A 120 9.79 14.75 -0.01
C GLN A 120 10.63 15.50 1.05
N TRP A 121 9.98 16.01 2.09
CA TRP A 121 10.68 16.69 3.19
C TRP A 121 11.64 15.74 3.94
N LEU A 122 11.23 14.48 4.22
CA LEU A 122 12.13 13.49 4.85
C LEU A 122 13.33 13.16 3.95
N ALA A 123 13.16 13.16 2.63
CA ALA A 123 14.26 12.96 1.68
C ALA A 123 15.26 14.13 1.74
N GLU A 124 14.77 15.36 1.82
CA GLU A 124 15.62 16.54 2.03
C GLU A 124 16.42 16.43 3.35
N GLN A 125 15.78 15.99 4.45
CA GLN A 125 16.48 15.76 5.71
C GLN A 125 17.55 14.68 5.59
N ALA A 126 17.24 13.59 4.88
CA ALA A 126 18.21 12.50 4.63
C ALA A 126 19.40 12.96 3.78
N GLN A 127 19.16 13.73 2.72
CA GLN A 127 20.20 14.30 1.85
C GLN A 127 21.11 15.28 2.60
N GLN A 128 20.55 16.11 3.50
CA GLN A 128 21.34 17.00 4.36
C GLN A 128 22.32 16.21 5.27
N LEU A 129 21.99 14.98 5.60
CA LEU A 129 22.86 14.07 6.37
C LEU A 129 23.84 13.29 5.49
N GLY A 130 23.82 13.50 4.16
CA GLY A 130 24.71 12.81 3.21
C GLY A 130 24.19 11.43 2.79
N VAL A 131 22.88 11.27 2.63
CA VAL A 131 22.27 10.10 1.99
C VAL A 131 22.16 10.35 0.49
N ASP A 132 22.61 9.40 -0.33
CA ASP A 132 22.39 9.44 -1.77
C ASP A 132 21.00 8.90 -2.10
N ILE A 133 20.16 9.70 -2.77
CA ILE A 133 18.80 9.32 -3.15
C ILE A 133 18.64 9.39 -4.66
N PHE A 134 18.27 8.26 -5.27
CA PHE A 134 18.07 8.14 -6.73
C PHE A 134 16.59 7.89 -7.05
N PRO A 135 15.81 8.94 -7.37
CA PRO A 135 14.49 8.77 -7.96
C PRO A 135 14.61 8.21 -9.38
N ALA A 136 13.49 7.81 -9.98
CA ALA A 136 13.40 7.16 -11.29
C ALA A 136 14.29 5.89 -11.43
N THR A 137 14.66 5.26 -10.31
CA THR A 137 15.50 4.07 -10.27
C THR A 137 14.74 2.87 -9.71
N ALA A 138 14.36 1.95 -10.60
CA ALA A 138 13.60 0.76 -10.23
C ALA A 138 14.54 -0.40 -9.89
N ALA A 139 14.51 -0.90 -8.65
CA ALA A 139 15.13 -2.17 -8.30
C ALA A 139 14.27 -3.32 -8.86
N VAL A 140 14.83 -4.14 -9.75
CA VAL A 140 14.11 -5.20 -10.47
C VAL A 140 14.48 -6.60 -9.99
N ASP A 141 15.67 -6.76 -9.41
CA ASP A 141 16.14 -8.03 -8.86
C ASP A 141 17.11 -7.77 -7.69
N VAL A 142 17.43 -8.83 -6.93
CA VAL A 142 18.47 -8.81 -5.91
C VAL A 142 19.77 -9.38 -6.45
N LEU A 143 20.90 -8.79 -6.06
CA LEU A 143 22.22 -9.35 -6.29
C LEU A 143 22.47 -10.39 -5.21
N THR A 144 22.77 -11.63 -5.61
CA THR A 144 22.97 -12.76 -4.69
C THR A 144 24.36 -13.31 -4.85
N GLY A 145 25.06 -13.50 -3.74
CA GLY A 145 26.37 -14.16 -3.70
C GLY A 145 26.29 -15.68 -3.91
N GLU A 146 27.46 -16.32 -4.05
CA GLU A 146 27.58 -17.77 -4.26
C GLU A 146 26.97 -18.60 -3.12
N ASP A 147 26.95 -18.07 -1.91
CA ASP A 147 26.38 -18.70 -0.72
C ASP A 147 24.87 -18.44 -0.55
N GLY A 148 24.23 -17.75 -1.51
CA GLY A 148 22.82 -17.43 -1.49
C GLY A 148 22.44 -16.22 -0.64
N ARG A 149 23.40 -15.47 -0.06
CA ARG A 149 23.14 -14.22 0.65
C ARG A 149 22.85 -13.09 -0.33
N VAL A 150 22.03 -12.14 0.10
CA VAL A 150 21.80 -10.93 -0.67
C VAL A 150 22.97 -9.97 -0.47
N GLU A 151 23.57 -9.53 -1.56
CA GLU A 151 24.72 -8.63 -1.62
C GLU A 151 24.40 -7.28 -2.27
N GLY A 152 23.13 -6.99 -2.51
CA GLY A 152 22.72 -5.77 -3.15
C GLY A 152 21.48 -5.93 -4.03
N ILE A 153 21.34 -5.02 -5.00
CA ILE A 153 20.24 -5.01 -5.95
C ILE A 153 20.73 -4.83 -7.39
N ILE A 154 19.85 -5.20 -8.32
CA ILE A 154 20.01 -4.91 -9.75
C ILE A 154 18.91 -3.91 -10.13
N THR A 155 19.27 -2.81 -10.79
CA THR A 155 18.31 -1.85 -11.32
C THR A 155 17.84 -2.24 -12.72
N GLY A 156 16.66 -1.78 -13.12
CA GLY A 156 16.11 -2.02 -14.44
C GLY A 156 16.82 -1.24 -15.54
N ASP A 157 16.83 -1.78 -16.75
CA ASP A 157 17.28 -1.10 -17.94
C ASP A 157 16.30 0.03 -18.31
N LEU A 158 16.78 1.07 -18.95
CA LEU A 158 16.01 2.21 -19.45
C LEU A 158 15.98 2.19 -20.99
N GLY A 159 14.87 2.63 -21.58
CA GLY A 159 14.76 2.76 -23.02
C GLY A 159 14.70 1.43 -23.78
N LEU A 160 13.95 0.46 -23.28
CA LEU A 160 13.57 -0.75 -24.01
C LEU A 160 12.19 -0.57 -24.67
N ASP A 161 12.01 -1.14 -25.88
CA ASP A 161 10.70 -1.24 -26.52
C ASP A 161 9.86 -2.42 -25.97
N HIS A 162 8.64 -2.57 -26.45
CA HIS A 162 7.71 -3.64 -26.02
C HIS A 162 8.22 -5.07 -26.34
N GLU A 163 9.18 -5.22 -27.27
CA GLU A 163 9.85 -6.50 -27.59
C GLU A 163 11.16 -6.70 -26.81
N ASN A 164 11.47 -5.82 -25.84
CA ASN A 164 12.72 -5.77 -25.07
C ASN A 164 13.97 -5.45 -25.93
N LYS A 165 13.81 -4.69 -27.02
CA LYS A 165 14.93 -4.22 -27.83
C LYS A 165 15.33 -2.80 -27.42
N PRO A 166 16.63 -2.47 -27.42
CA PRO A 166 17.10 -1.13 -27.12
C PRO A 166 16.55 -0.06 -28.08
N LYS A 167 16.00 1.02 -27.53
CA LYS A 167 15.61 2.25 -28.22
C LYS A 167 16.78 3.27 -28.25
N PRO A 168 16.72 4.34 -29.06
CA PRO A 168 17.63 5.47 -28.91
C PRO A 168 17.56 6.05 -27.49
N GLY A 169 18.72 6.17 -26.83
CA GLY A 169 18.80 6.59 -25.42
C GLY A 169 18.73 5.44 -24.42
N HIS A 170 18.78 4.19 -24.87
CA HIS A 170 18.89 3.03 -23.98
C HIS A 170 20.09 3.17 -23.02
N ALA A 171 19.88 2.77 -21.79
CA ALA A 171 20.92 2.63 -20.79
C ALA A 171 20.70 1.33 -20.00
N ASP A 172 21.77 0.55 -19.88
CA ASP A 172 21.74 -0.64 -19.02
C ASP A 172 21.56 -0.23 -17.56
N GLY A 173 20.82 -1.03 -16.81
CA GLY A 173 20.76 -0.90 -15.37
C GLY A 173 22.10 -1.25 -14.71
N ILE A 174 22.26 -0.88 -13.46
CA ILE A 174 23.49 -1.09 -12.69
C ILE A 174 23.30 -2.19 -11.65
N SER A 175 24.42 -2.79 -11.21
CA SER A 175 24.50 -3.63 -10.01
C SER A 175 24.96 -2.78 -8.83
N LEU A 176 24.09 -2.57 -7.84
CA LEU A 176 24.41 -1.80 -6.63
C LEU A 176 24.73 -2.77 -5.50
N LYS A 177 26.02 -3.00 -5.24
CA LYS A 177 26.50 -3.86 -4.16
C LYS A 177 26.41 -3.16 -2.82
N ALA A 178 25.97 -3.89 -1.79
CA ALA A 178 25.83 -3.36 -0.46
C ALA A 178 26.07 -4.44 0.62
N LYS A 179 26.62 -4.05 1.76
CA LYS A 179 26.75 -4.93 2.93
C LYS A 179 25.37 -5.36 3.48
N TYR A 180 24.38 -4.48 3.39
CA TYR A 180 22.99 -4.76 3.75
C TYR A 180 21.99 -4.13 2.77
N THR A 181 20.93 -4.88 2.45
CA THR A 181 19.84 -4.49 1.53
C THR A 181 18.52 -4.39 2.31
N LEU A 182 17.94 -3.20 2.37
CA LEU A 182 16.72 -2.92 3.13
C LEU A 182 15.53 -2.72 2.20
N ILE A 183 14.45 -3.49 2.38
CA ILE A 183 13.31 -3.53 1.48
C ILE A 183 12.12 -2.76 2.07
N GLY A 184 11.88 -1.55 1.56
CA GLY A 184 10.80 -0.65 1.94
C GLY A 184 9.77 -0.39 0.84
N GLU A 185 9.51 -1.34 -0.06
CA GLU A 185 8.67 -1.20 -1.27
C GLU A 185 7.16 -1.01 -1.02
N GLY A 186 6.73 -1.00 0.24
CA GLY A 186 5.31 -0.94 0.59
C GLY A 186 4.57 -2.27 0.40
N ALA A 187 3.23 -2.22 0.39
CA ALA A 187 2.40 -3.42 0.28
C ALA A 187 2.63 -4.15 -1.05
N ARG A 188 2.81 -5.46 -0.98
CA ARG A 188 3.00 -6.36 -2.12
C ARG A 188 4.16 -5.91 -3.03
N GLY A 189 5.33 -5.58 -2.45
CA GLY A 189 6.56 -5.25 -3.16
C GLY A 189 7.04 -6.40 -4.05
N SER A 190 7.67 -6.09 -5.19
CA SER A 190 8.17 -7.12 -6.12
C SER A 190 9.31 -7.91 -5.50
N LEU A 191 10.35 -7.23 -5.01
CA LEU A 191 11.47 -7.87 -4.33
C LEU A 191 11.04 -8.47 -2.98
N ALA A 192 10.14 -7.79 -2.25
CA ALA A 192 9.61 -8.33 -1.00
C ALA A 192 8.94 -9.70 -1.21
N LYS A 193 8.12 -9.88 -2.27
CA LYS A 193 7.52 -11.18 -2.61
C LYS A 193 8.57 -12.25 -2.90
N GLN A 194 9.54 -11.89 -3.73
CA GLN A 194 10.63 -12.78 -4.13
C GLN A 194 11.41 -13.27 -2.90
N LEU A 195 11.82 -12.34 -2.02
CA LEU A 195 12.61 -12.65 -0.83
C LEU A 195 11.82 -13.43 0.21
N ILE A 196 10.52 -13.11 0.41
CA ILE A 196 9.64 -13.89 1.29
C ILE A 196 9.57 -15.34 0.80
N GLY A 197 9.40 -15.56 -0.51
CA GLY A 197 9.37 -16.90 -1.10
C GLY A 197 10.71 -17.62 -1.01
N THR A 198 11.81 -16.98 -1.44
CA THR A 198 13.14 -17.55 -1.47
C THR A 198 13.62 -17.98 -0.07
N PHE A 199 13.45 -17.12 0.93
CA PHE A 199 13.88 -17.40 2.30
C PHE A 199 12.79 -17.99 3.19
N ARG A 200 11.58 -18.26 2.63
CA ARG A 200 10.42 -18.83 3.33
C ARG A 200 10.07 -18.07 4.63
N LEU A 201 10.11 -16.73 4.56
CA LEU A 201 9.98 -15.88 5.73
C LEU A 201 8.57 -15.94 6.36
N ASP A 202 7.57 -16.40 5.63
CA ASP A 202 6.18 -16.54 6.07
C ASP A 202 5.75 -17.98 6.38
N ALA A 203 6.67 -18.96 6.37
CA ALA A 203 6.34 -20.39 6.46
C ALA A 203 5.53 -20.77 7.72
N SER A 204 5.67 -20.03 8.83
CA SER A 204 4.94 -20.26 10.08
C SER A 204 3.82 -19.22 10.32
N ARG A 205 3.55 -18.35 9.36
CA ARG A 205 2.66 -17.22 9.48
C ARG A 205 1.27 -17.51 8.89
N ALA A 206 0.29 -16.71 9.27
CA ALA A 206 -0.99 -16.70 8.57
C ALA A 206 -0.82 -15.99 7.21
N PRO A 207 -1.60 -16.37 6.17
CA PRO A 207 -1.58 -15.65 4.91
C PRO A 207 -1.81 -14.15 5.11
N GLN A 208 -1.02 -13.31 4.43
CA GLN A 208 -1.24 -11.87 4.44
C GLN A 208 -2.58 -11.55 3.81
N LYS A 209 -3.25 -10.55 4.36
CA LYS A 209 -4.50 -10.02 3.84
C LYS A 209 -4.29 -8.61 3.31
N PHE A 210 -5.05 -8.25 2.30
CA PHE A 210 -4.93 -6.95 1.66
C PHE A 210 -6.28 -6.27 1.54
N GLY A 211 -6.23 -4.95 1.39
CA GLY A 211 -7.33 -4.12 0.95
C GLY A 211 -6.87 -3.28 -0.23
N LEU A 212 -7.81 -2.89 -1.09
CA LEU A 212 -7.59 -1.85 -2.08
C LEU A 212 -8.18 -0.56 -1.55
N GLY A 213 -7.33 0.42 -1.27
CA GLY A 213 -7.72 1.80 -1.00
C GLY A 213 -7.78 2.59 -2.31
N ILE A 214 -8.91 3.23 -2.55
CA ILE A 214 -9.09 4.22 -3.62
C ILE A 214 -9.30 5.57 -2.93
N LYS A 215 -8.61 6.61 -3.39
CA LYS A 215 -8.66 7.95 -2.80
C LYS A 215 -8.81 8.99 -3.90
N GLU A 216 -9.63 9.98 -3.61
CA GLU A 216 -9.73 11.22 -4.38
C GLU A 216 -9.41 12.42 -3.47
N ILE A 217 -8.89 13.47 -4.06
CA ILE A 217 -8.79 14.78 -3.42
C ILE A 217 -9.83 15.69 -4.09
N TRP A 218 -10.65 16.32 -3.27
CA TRP A 218 -11.65 17.27 -3.70
C TRP A 218 -11.36 18.65 -3.13
N GLU A 219 -11.61 19.68 -3.93
CA GLU A 219 -11.78 21.04 -3.46
C GLU A 219 -13.26 21.25 -3.21
N ILE A 220 -13.66 21.47 -1.95
CA ILE A 220 -15.05 21.55 -1.54
C ILE A 220 -15.47 22.98 -1.16
N ALA A 221 -16.77 23.23 -1.06
CA ALA A 221 -17.29 24.54 -0.68
C ALA A 221 -16.93 24.88 0.78
N ASP A 222 -16.65 26.17 1.05
CA ASP A 222 -16.32 26.65 2.40
C ASP A 222 -17.41 26.30 3.43
N ALA A 223 -18.67 26.32 3.02
CA ALA A 223 -19.81 26.05 3.90
C ALA A 223 -19.83 24.64 4.52
N VAL A 224 -19.13 23.67 3.91
CA VAL A 224 -19.07 22.28 4.40
C VAL A 224 -17.66 21.88 4.83
N HIS A 225 -16.69 22.78 4.71
CA HIS A 225 -15.30 22.52 5.07
C HIS A 225 -15.04 22.84 6.54
N GLU A 226 -14.47 21.88 7.27
CA GLU A 226 -14.10 21.99 8.69
C GLU A 226 -12.67 21.46 8.87
N PRO A 227 -11.60 22.27 8.77
CA PRO A 227 -10.21 21.78 8.91
C PRO A 227 -10.02 20.97 10.19
N GLY A 228 -9.36 19.81 10.09
CA GLY A 228 -9.15 18.91 11.22
C GLY A 228 -10.32 17.94 11.50
N ARG A 229 -11.40 18.01 10.76
CA ARG A 229 -12.48 17.02 10.85
C ARG A 229 -12.09 15.74 10.11
N VAL A 230 -12.34 14.61 10.79
CA VAL A 230 -12.04 13.25 10.33
C VAL A 230 -13.29 12.40 10.48
N ASP A 231 -13.85 11.93 9.39
CA ASP A 231 -15.00 11.03 9.39
C ASP A 231 -14.63 9.66 8.83
N HIS A 232 -15.02 8.60 9.54
CA HIS A 232 -14.87 7.22 9.13
C HIS A 232 -16.24 6.58 8.90
N TYR A 233 -16.38 5.80 7.82
CA TYR A 233 -17.65 5.21 7.41
C TYR A 233 -17.53 3.69 7.28
N LEU A 234 -18.50 2.97 7.85
CA LEU A 234 -18.66 1.52 7.75
C LEU A 234 -20.05 1.19 7.20
N GLY A 235 -20.23 -0.03 6.69
CA GLY A 235 -21.52 -0.53 6.22
C GLY A 235 -21.74 -0.32 4.71
N TRP A 236 -22.81 0.35 4.34
CA TRP A 236 -23.14 0.60 2.93
C TRP A 236 -22.00 1.37 2.20
N PRO A 237 -21.70 1.08 0.93
CA PRO A 237 -22.39 0.22 -0.03
C PRO A 237 -22.03 -1.27 0.02
N LEU A 238 -21.03 -1.66 0.82
CA LEU A 238 -20.61 -3.06 0.89
C LEU A 238 -21.71 -3.95 1.47
N ASP A 239 -21.76 -5.18 1.00
CA ASP A 239 -22.63 -6.19 1.59
C ASP A 239 -22.17 -6.60 2.99
N LYS A 240 -22.99 -7.40 3.69
CA LYS A 240 -22.68 -7.84 5.05
C LYS A 240 -21.41 -8.70 5.15
N ALA A 241 -21.02 -9.39 4.08
CA ALA A 241 -19.89 -10.32 4.04
C ALA A 241 -18.58 -9.64 3.64
N THR A 242 -18.65 -8.56 2.88
CA THR A 242 -17.47 -7.83 2.39
C THR A 242 -17.03 -6.79 3.42
N SER A 243 -15.78 -6.88 3.86
CA SER A 243 -15.20 -5.92 4.78
C SER A 243 -14.59 -4.73 4.04
N GLY A 244 -14.65 -3.56 4.66
CA GLY A 244 -14.16 -2.31 4.10
C GLY A 244 -14.82 -1.10 4.74
N GLY A 245 -14.64 0.07 4.15
CA GLY A 245 -15.23 1.31 4.64
C GLY A 245 -14.65 2.54 3.96
N GLY A 246 -15.26 3.69 4.21
CA GLY A 246 -14.86 4.98 3.67
C GLY A 246 -14.24 5.90 4.72
N PHE A 247 -13.65 6.97 4.24
CA PHE A 247 -13.19 8.08 5.07
C PHE A 247 -13.32 9.41 4.33
N ALA A 248 -13.49 10.49 5.10
CA ALA A 248 -13.48 11.86 4.61
C ALA A 248 -12.70 12.73 5.61
N TYR A 249 -11.57 13.30 5.19
CA TYR A 249 -10.67 14.09 6.04
C TYR A 249 -10.54 15.50 5.48
N HIS A 250 -10.88 16.49 6.30
CA HIS A 250 -10.84 17.89 5.93
C HIS A 250 -9.45 18.47 6.21
N ALA A 251 -8.65 18.55 5.15
CA ALA A 251 -7.31 19.12 5.19
C ALA A 251 -7.36 20.67 5.07
N GLU A 252 -6.22 21.32 4.89
CA GLU A 252 -6.14 22.75 4.61
C GLU A 252 -6.66 23.12 3.21
N ASP A 253 -6.84 24.38 2.93
CA ASP A 253 -7.17 24.94 1.61
C ASP A 253 -8.42 24.31 0.98
N ARG A 254 -9.47 24.10 1.76
CA ARG A 254 -10.74 23.48 1.31
C ARG A 254 -10.57 22.10 0.68
N LYS A 255 -9.46 21.41 0.97
CA LYS A 255 -9.24 20.07 0.47
C LYS A 255 -9.91 19.02 1.35
N LEU A 256 -10.65 18.15 0.70
CA LEU A 256 -11.23 16.94 1.30
C LEU A 256 -10.49 15.73 0.73
N TYR A 257 -9.88 14.94 1.60
CA TYR A 257 -9.36 13.63 1.26
C TYR A 257 -10.46 12.59 1.44
N LEU A 258 -11.03 12.14 0.34
CA LEU A 258 -12.11 11.16 0.33
C LEU A 258 -11.58 9.83 -0.16
N GLY A 259 -11.79 8.76 0.59
CA GLY A 259 -11.35 7.44 0.16
C GLY A 259 -12.28 6.32 0.59
N PHE A 260 -12.06 5.18 -0.04
CA PHE A 260 -12.81 3.95 0.23
C PHE A 260 -11.89 2.75 0.13
N VAL A 261 -11.94 1.89 1.14
CA VAL A 261 -11.17 0.65 1.19
C VAL A 261 -12.12 -0.52 1.00
N THR A 262 -11.83 -1.37 0.02
CA THR A 262 -12.44 -2.69 -0.12
C THR A 262 -11.40 -3.74 0.22
N HIS A 263 -11.63 -4.55 1.27
CA HIS A 263 -10.73 -5.65 1.56
C HIS A 263 -10.87 -6.73 0.48
N LEU A 264 -9.74 -7.29 0.02
CA LEU A 264 -9.71 -8.18 -1.14
C LEU A 264 -10.12 -9.64 -0.84
N ASP A 265 -10.52 -9.93 0.40
CA ASP A 265 -11.06 -11.23 0.80
C ASP A 265 -12.58 -11.40 0.53
N TYR A 266 -13.14 -10.59 -0.36
CA TYR A 266 -14.51 -10.75 -0.82
C TYR A 266 -14.67 -11.98 -1.73
N ALA A 267 -15.91 -12.53 -1.75
CA ALA A 267 -16.21 -13.78 -2.47
C ALA A 267 -16.82 -13.57 -3.87
N ASN A 268 -17.48 -12.43 -4.11
CA ASN A 268 -18.22 -12.19 -5.35
C ASN A 268 -17.30 -11.68 -6.47
N PRO A 269 -17.09 -12.44 -7.56
CA PRO A 269 -16.25 -12.01 -8.67
C PRO A 269 -16.83 -10.81 -9.46
N SER A 270 -18.14 -10.51 -9.30
CA SER A 270 -18.79 -9.34 -9.91
C SER A 270 -18.57 -8.05 -9.13
N LEU A 271 -17.89 -8.09 -7.97
CA LEU A 271 -17.62 -6.90 -7.18
C LEU A 271 -16.53 -6.04 -7.83
N SER A 272 -16.85 -4.75 -8.02
CA SER A 272 -15.92 -3.73 -8.48
C SER A 272 -15.59 -2.77 -7.33
N PRO A 273 -14.37 -2.78 -6.78
CA PRO A 273 -13.98 -1.80 -5.76
C PRO A 273 -14.14 -0.34 -6.21
N PHE A 274 -13.88 -0.07 -7.50
CA PHE A 274 -14.14 1.24 -8.08
C PHE A 274 -15.65 1.58 -8.09
N GLY A 275 -16.48 0.61 -8.48
CA GLY A 275 -17.94 0.75 -8.46
C GLY A 275 -18.48 0.99 -7.05
N GLU A 276 -17.97 0.26 -6.05
CA GLU A 276 -18.34 0.46 -4.64
C GLU A 276 -17.94 1.87 -4.14
N PHE A 277 -16.78 2.37 -4.54
CA PHE A 277 -16.39 3.75 -4.23
C PHE A 277 -17.32 4.79 -4.86
N GLN A 278 -17.77 4.59 -6.13
CA GLN A 278 -18.73 5.48 -6.75
C GLN A 278 -20.10 5.43 -6.04
N ARG A 279 -20.56 4.24 -5.65
CA ARG A 279 -21.76 4.09 -4.82
C ARG A 279 -21.61 4.79 -3.47
N PHE A 280 -20.49 4.64 -2.79
CA PHE A 280 -20.22 5.34 -1.52
C PHE A 280 -20.37 6.87 -1.68
N LYS A 281 -19.84 7.45 -2.75
CA LYS A 281 -19.97 8.88 -3.02
C LYS A 281 -21.42 9.32 -3.24
N SER A 282 -22.28 8.45 -3.78
CA SER A 282 -23.69 8.77 -4.02
C SER A 282 -24.56 8.72 -2.74
N HIS A 283 -24.02 8.26 -1.59
CA HIS A 283 -24.74 8.30 -0.33
C HIS A 283 -25.04 9.76 0.07
N PRO A 284 -26.29 10.11 0.51
CA PRO A 284 -26.67 11.50 0.79
C PRO A 284 -25.72 12.25 1.73
N ALA A 285 -25.21 11.57 2.79
CA ALA A 285 -24.27 12.18 3.72
C ALA A 285 -22.91 12.51 3.10
N VAL A 286 -22.43 11.71 2.14
CA VAL A 286 -21.16 11.92 1.44
C VAL A 286 -21.34 12.88 0.27
N ALA A 287 -22.41 12.71 -0.52
CA ALA A 287 -22.73 13.59 -1.66
C ALA A 287 -22.89 15.06 -1.21
N ALA A 288 -23.43 15.28 -0.01
CA ALA A 288 -23.56 16.63 0.54
C ALA A 288 -22.21 17.34 0.75
N LEU A 289 -21.13 16.59 1.07
CA LEU A 289 -19.77 17.14 1.20
C LEU A 289 -19.16 17.51 -0.16
N LEU A 290 -19.56 16.79 -1.23
CA LEU A 290 -18.99 16.92 -2.56
C LEU A 290 -19.76 17.91 -3.45
N LYS A 291 -20.97 18.29 -3.01
CA LYS A 291 -21.82 19.22 -3.75
C LYS A 291 -21.09 20.54 -4.02
N ASP A 292 -21.14 20.98 -5.27
CA ASP A 292 -20.46 22.18 -5.76
C ASP A 292 -18.91 22.12 -5.62
N GLY A 293 -18.36 20.94 -5.33
CA GLY A 293 -16.94 20.70 -5.26
C GLY A 293 -16.33 20.29 -6.59
N ARG A 294 -14.99 20.27 -6.65
CA ARG A 294 -14.21 19.84 -7.81
C ARG A 294 -13.21 18.77 -7.42
N ARG A 295 -13.24 17.65 -8.11
CA ARG A 295 -12.25 16.58 -7.97
C ARG A 295 -10.92 17.01 -8.62
N ILE A 296 -9.81 16.90 -7.89
CA ILE A 296 -8.49 17.36 -8.35
C ILE A 296 -7.44 16.26 -8.44
N SER A 297 -7.63 15.13 -7.77
CA SER A 297 -6.69 14.01 -7.86
C SER A 297 -7.42 12.69 -7.62
N TYR A 298 -6.85 11.59 -8.15
CA TYR A 298 -7.34 10.22 -8.00
C TYR A 298 -6.16 9.27 -7.88
N GLY A 299 -6.25 8.31 -6.98
CA GLY A 299 -5.25 7.28 -6.83
C GLY A 299 -5.79 6.01 -6.20
N ALA A 300 -5.05 4.91 -6.39
CA ALA A 300 -5.40 3.63 -5.78
C ALA A 300 -4.15 2.87 -5.36
N ARG A 301 -4.19 2.22 -4.19
CA ARG A 301 -3.08 1.43 -3.67
C ARG A 301 -3.57 0.27 -2.82
N ALA A 302 -2.91 -0.89 -2.96
CA ALA A 302 -3.08 -1.97 -2.00
C ALA A 302 -2.46 -1.60 -0.65
N LEU A 303 -3.12 -2.05 0.43
CA LEU A 303 -2.65 -1.95 1.81
C LEU A 303 -2.69 -3.33 2.47
N THR A 304 -1.80 -3.58 3.41
CA THR A 304 -1.76 -4.82 4.18
C THR A 304 -2.78 -4.80 5.31
N SER A 305 -3.47 -5.90 5.56
CA SER A 305 -4.48 -6.00 6.62
C SER A 305 -4.46 -7.31 7.41
N GLY A 306 -3.42 -8.14 7.24
CA GLY A 306 -3.31 -9.45 7.91
C GLY A 306 -3.07 -9.36 9.43
N GLY A 307 -2.52 -8.25 9.90
CA GLY A 307 -2.20 -8.02 11.31
C GLY A 307 -0.99 -8.81 11.80
N LEU A 308 -0.80 -8.84 13.13
CA LEU A 308 0.37 -9.41 13.79
C LEU A 308 0.68 -10.86 13.35
N GLN A 309 -0.35 -11.68 13.10
CA GLN A 309 -0.23 -13.09 12.75
C GLN A 309 0.35 -13.33 11.36
N SER A 310 0.32 -12.32 10.49
CA SER A 310 0.76 -12.39 9.09
C SER A 310 2.10 -11.68 8.83
N ILE A 311 2.72 -11.13 9.87
CA ILE A 311 4.03 -10.51 9.76
C ILE A 311 5.06 -11.61 9.51
N PRO A 312 5.82 -11.57 8.40
CA PRO A 312 6.89 -12.54 8.13
C PRO A 312 8.07 -12.36 9.08
N ASP A 313 9.03 -13.27 9.06
CA ASP A 313 10.33 -13.00 9.62
C ASP A 313 10.94 -11.79 8.89
N LEU A 314 11.45 -10.82 9.65
CA LEU A 314 11.86 -9.55 9.06
C LEU A 314 13.21 -9.62 8.37
N ALA A 315 14.13 -10.43 8.89
CA ALA A 315 15.50 -10.51 8.41
C ALA A 315 15.73 -11.75 7.53
N PHE A 316 16.54 -11.56 6.51
CA PHE A 316 17.12 -12.60 5.67
C PHE A 316 18.66 -12.39 5.59
N PRO A 317 19.45 -13.35 5.13
CA PRO A 317 20.89 -13.14 4.96
C PRO A 317 21.18 -11.98 4.00
N GLY A 318 21.85 -10.94 4.50
CA GLY A 318 22.19 -9.73 3.76
C GLY A 318 21.12 -8.63 3.77
N GLY A 319 20.01 -8.76 4.54
CA GLY A 319 19.02 -7.69 4.55
C GLY A 319 17.80 -7.88 5.43
N ALA A 320 16.81 -6.98 5.25
CA ALA A 320 15.58 -6.99 6.02
C ALA A 320 14.39 -6.35 5.27
N LEU A 321 13.17 -6.75 5.65
CA LEU A 321 11.91 -6.15 5.25
C LEU A 321 11.49 -5.06 6.25
N MET A 322 10.95 -3.93 5.74
CA MET A 322 10.51 -2.79 6.55
C MET A 322 9.10 -2.31 6.14
N GLY A 323 8.43 -1.63 7.05
CA GLY A 323 7.16 -0.96 6.79
C GLY A 323 6.06 -1.90 6.29
N CYS A 324 5.30 -1.45 5.29
CA CYS A 324 4.22 -2.24 4.73
C CYS A 324 4.68 -3.44 3.89
N ALA A 325 5.97 -3.56 3.55
CA ALA A 325 6.53 -4.79 2.98
C ALA A 325 6.45 -5.94 3.99
N ALA A 326 6.59 -5.65 5.30
CA ALA A 326 6.39 -6.58 6.40
C ALA A 326 4.94 -6.62 6.93
N GLY A 327 4.13 -5.58 6.69
CA GLY A 327 2.70 -5.59 7.03
C GLY A 327 2.33 -5.02 8.40
N PHE A 328 2.91 -3.91 8.83
CA PHE A 328 2.72 -3.31 10.16
C PHE A 328 1.50 -2.39 10.31
N MET A 329 0.46 -2.55 9.51
CA MET A 329 -0.73 -1.72 9.60
C MET A 329 -1.60 -2.08 10.80
N ASN A 330 -1.99 -1.07 11.58
CA ASN A 330 -3.07 -1.14 12.57
C ASN A 330 -4.40 -0.92 11.85
N VAL A 331 -5.10 -2.02 11.57
CA VAL A 331 -6.32 -2.00 10.73
C VAL A 331 -7.46 -1.22 11.37
N PRO A 332 -7.84 -1.42 12.65
CA PRO A 332 -8.93 -0.66 13.27
C PRO A 332 -8.67 0.84 13.37
N ALA A 333 -7.42 1.23 13.62
CA ALA A 333 -7.04 2.65 13.70
C ALA A 333 -6.78 3.28 12.33
N LEU A 334 -6.70 2.48 11.24
CA LEU A 334 -6.34 2.90 9.88
C LEU A 334 -4.99 3.64 9.82
N LYS A 335 -4.07 3.29 10.72
CA LYS A 335 -2.76 3.94 10.87
C LYS A 335 -1.62 2.94 10.61
N ALA A 336 -0.64 3.33 9.80
CA ALA A 336 0.52 2.50 9.47
C ALA A 336 1.83 3.31 9.43
N ILE A 337 1.78 4.62 9.29
CA ILE A 337 2.94 5.48 8.99
C ILE A 337 3.95 5.43 10.14
N HIS A 338 3.51 5.65 11.39
CA HIS A 338 4.37 5.58 12.57
C HIS A 338 5.05 4.22 12.74
N ASN A 339 4.33 3.12 12.47
CA ASN A 339 4.88 1.77 12.52
C ASN A 339 5.87 1.51 11.38
N ALA A 340 5.62 2.06 10.18
CA ALA A 340 6.58 2.00 9.09
C ALA A 340 7.88 2.73 9.46
N MET A 341 7.79 3.92 10.03
CA MET A 341 8.95 4.70 10.50
C MET A 341 9.71 3.96 11.61
N ARG A 342 9.00 3.47 12.64
CA ARG A 342 9.60 2.69 13.74
C ARG A 342 10.31 1.43 13.25
N SER A 343 9.74 0.75 12.27
CA SER A 343 10.38 -0.45 11.69
C SER A 343 11.66 -0.09 10.94
N GLY A 344 11.67 1.05 10.22
CA GLY A 344 12.86 1.57 9.56
C GLY A 344 13.97 1.92 10.57
N MET A 345 13.63 2.65 11.63
CA MET A 345 14.57 2.98 12.70
C MET A 345 15.16 1.73 13.38
N ALA A 346 14.31 0.77 13.73
CA ALA A 346 14.77 -0.47 14.38
C ALA A 346 15.68 -1.30 13.46
N THR A 347 15.37 -1.34 12.16
CA THR A 347 16.22 -2.01 11.17
C THR A 347 17.57 -1.29 11.04
N ALA A 348 17.56 0.04 10.99
CA ALA A 348 18.78 0.84 10.96
C ALA A 348 19.67 0.63 12.20
N ASP A 349 19.07 0.59 13.40
CA ASP A 349 19.79 0.32 14.64
C ASP A 349 20.45 -1.08 14.61
N ALA A 350 19.76 -2.12 14.10
CA ALA A 350 20.29 -3.45 13.95
C ALA A 350 21.44 -3.52 12.92
N VAL A 351 21.30 -2.82 11.80
CA VAL A 351 22.34 -2.73 10.76
C VAL A 351 23.56 -1.98 11.29
N SER A 352 23.38 -0.84 11.96
CA SER A 352 24.50 -0.07 12.55
C SER A 352 25.30 -0.91 13.54
N SER A 353 24.62 -1.70 14.41
CA SER A 353 25.30 -2.62 15.31
C SER A 353 26.08 -3.69 14.55
N ALA A 354 25.50 -4.28 13.50
CA ALA A 354 26.17 -5.30 12.71
C ALA A 354 27.42 -4.74 12.00
N LEU A 355 27.32 -3.55 11.41
CA LEU A 355 28.47 -2.89 10.74
C LEU A 355 29.58 -2.54 11.74
N SER A 356 29.22 -2.04 12.93
CA SER A 356 30.17 -1.73 14.00
C SER A 356 30.93 -2.98 14.50
N ASP A 357 30.28 -4.14 14.46
CA ASP A 357 30.88 -5.44 14.77
C ASP A 357 31.70 -6.02 13.58
N GLY A 358 31.86 -5.30 12.49
CA GLY A 358 32.53 -5.75 11.26
C GLY A 358 31.78 -6.85 10.50
N ARG A 359 30.49 -7.05 10.75
CA ARG A 359 29.64 -8.05 10.08
C ARG A 359 29.04 -7.47 8.81
N ALA A 360 29.04 -8.26 7.74
CA ALA A 360 28.42 -7.93 6.46
C ALA A 360 27.64 -9.14 5.94
N HIS A 361 26.52 -8.91 5.30
CA HIS A 361 25.64 -9.91 4.68
C HIS A 361 25.06 -10.97 5.64
N ASP A 362 25.27 -10.82 6.94
CA ASP A 362 24.72 -11.74 7.94
C ASP A 362 23.21 -11.54 8.10
N ARG A 363 22.52 -12.58 8.55
CA ARG A 363 21.13 -12.44 8.98
C ARG A 363 21.09 -11.63 10.28
N LEU A 364 20.37 -10.50 10.25
CA LEU A 364 20.21 -9.64 11.42
C LEU A 364 19.34 -10.31 12.49
N ASN A 365 19.64 -10.06 13.76
CA ASN A 365 18.70 -10.35 14.84
C ASN A 365 17.67 -9.20 14.92
N LEU A 366 16.57 -9.33 14.18
CA LEU A 366 15.56 -8.29 14.04
C LEU A 366 14.16 -8.85 14.37
N PRO A 367 13.77 -8.92 15.64
CA PRO A 367 12.39 -9.22 16.00
C PRO A 367 11.45 -8.06 15.62
N VAL A 368 10.15 -8.32 15.60
CA VAL A 368 9.16 -7.23 15.47
C VAL A 368 9.40 -6.23 16.62
N PRO A 369 9.59 -4.94 16.33
CA PRO A 369 9.86 -3.93 17.37
C PRO A 369 8.80 -3.96 18.48
N PRO A 370 9.20 -3.88 19.76
CA PRO A 370 8.27 -4.07 20.89
C PRO A 370 7.04 -3.15 20.84
N ALA A 371 7.21 -1.87 20.49
CA ALA A 371 6.11 -0.92 20.38
C ALA A 371 5.10 -1.34 19.32
N ILE A 372 5.56 -1.79 18.14
CA ILE A 372 4.71 -2.31 17.06
C ILE A 372 4.00 -3.60 17.50
N ALA A 373 4.76 -4.52 18.10
CA ALA A 373 4.21 -5.80 18.56
C ALA A 373 3.13 -5.62 19.63
N GLU A 374 3.32 -4.69 20.55
CA GLU A 374 2.34 -4.38 21.59
C GLU A 374 1.07 -3.76 21.00
N GLU A 375 1.20 -2.76 20.14
CA GLU A 375 0.08 -2.13 19.47
C GLU A 375 -0.74 -3.15 18.67
N LEU A 376 -0.09 -3.91 17.79
CA LEU A 376 -0.78 -4.89 16.94
C LEU A 376 -1.34 -6.08 17.73
N ARG A 377 -0.76 -6.41 18.88
CA ARG A 377 -1.31 -7.47 19.76
C ARG A 377 -2.69 -7.08 20.31
N LYS A 378 -2.91 -5.81 20.62
CA LYS A 378 -4.19 -5.30 21.14
C LYS A 378 -5.32 -5.40 20.12
N VAL A 379 -5.02 -5.40 18.83
CA VAL A 379 -6.00 -5.40 17.73
C VAL A 379 -5.97 -6.67 16.88
N ARG A 380 -5.17 -7.67 17.24
CA ARG A 380 -4.84 -8.85 16.42
C ARG A 380 -6.04 -9.66 15.91
N ASN A 381 -7.17 -9.63 16.62
CA ASN A 381 -8.35 -10.42 16.27
C ASN A 381 -9.39 -9.65 15.45
N VAL A 382 -9.28 -8.34 15.30
CA VAL A 382 -10.29 -7.52 14.63
C VAL A 382 -10.49 -7.96 13.18
N LYS A 383 -9.42 -8.03 12.39
CA LYS A 383 -9.54 -8.45 10.98
C LYS A 383 -9.96 -9.92 10.83
N PRO A 384 -9.44 -10.91 11.58
CA PRO A 384 -9.96 -12.28 11.56
C PRO A 384 -11.44 -12.40 11.92
N LEU A 385 -11.93 -11.67 12.94
CA LEU A 385 -13.35 -11.64 13.31
C LEU A 385 -14.20 -11.01 12.21
N TRP A 386 -13.75 -9.89 11.64
CA TRP A 386 -14.43 -9.21 10.54
C TRP A 386 -14.55 -10.12 9.30
N SER A 387 -13.47 -10.76 8.90
CA SER A 387 -13.45 -11.69 7.75
C SER A 387 -14.31 -12.95 7.93
N ARG A 388 -14.57 -13.36 9.18
CA ARG A 388 -15.37 -14.56 9.49
C ARG A 388 -16.86 -14.26 9.66
N HIS A 389 -17.19 -13.14 10.28
CA HIS A 389 -18.54 -12.82 10.74
C HIS A 389 -19.16 -11.63 9.99
N GLY A 390 -18.44 -11.08 9.00
CA GLY A 390 -18.90 -9.93 8.23
C GLY A 390 -18.86 -8.61 9.01
N THR A 391 -19.34 -7.54 8.38
CA THR A 391 -19.14 -6.18 8.92
C THR A 391 -19.83 -5.96 10.25
N LEU A 392 -21.10 -6.32 10.38
CA LEU A 392 -21.85 -6.00 11.60
C LEU A 392 -21.35 -6.78 12.83
N PHE A 393 -21.38 -8.12 12.75
CA PHE A 393 -20.99 -8.96 13.88
C PHE A 393 -19.47 -9.00 14.08
N GLY A 394 -18.69 -8.97 13.00
CA GLY A 394 -17.23 -8.98 13.09
C GLY A 394 -16.67 -7.71 13.74
N VAL A 395 -17.21 -6.54 13.39
CA VAL A 395 -16.83 -5.26 14.03
C VAL A 395 -17.27 -5.22 15.48
N LEU A 396 -18.49 -5.68 15.79
CA LEU A 396 -18.97 -5.74 17.18
C LEU A 396 -18.09 -6.66 18.05
N LEU A 397 -17.82 -7.88 17.58
CA LEU A 397 -16.96 -8.84 18.31
C LEU A 397 -15.53 -8.33 18.44
N GLY A 398 -15.00 -7.68 17.38
CA GLY A 398 -13.70 -7.03 17.42
C GLY A 398 -13.62 -5.89 18.42
N GLY A 399 -14.69 -5.09 18.51
CA GLY A 399 -14.82 -4.03 19.52
C GLY A 399 -14.83 -4.59 20.95
N ILE A 400 -15.59 -5.65 21.18
CA ILE A 400 -15.64 -6.35 22.49
C ILE A 400 -14.24 -6.91 22.83
N ASP A 401 -13.55 -7.54 21.86
CA ASP A 401 -12.20 -8.06 22.08
C ASP A 401 -11.22 -6.95 22.49
N MET A 402 -11.23 -5.82 21.79
CA MET A 402 -10.38 -4.67 22.12
C MET A 402 -10.71 -4.09 23.50
N TRP A 403 -11.98 -3.97 23.88
CA TRP A 403 -12.38 -3.51 25.21
C TRP A 403 -11.93 -4.48 26.31
N VAL A 404 -12.14 -5.79 26.13
CA VAL A 404 -11.70 -6.80 27.11
C VAL A 404 -10.18 -6.78 27.24
N GLN A 405 -9.44 -6.68 26.15
CA GLN A 405 -7.98 -6.55 26.21
C GLN A 405 -7.52 -5.27 26.94
N THR A 406 -8.22 -4.16 26.77
CA THR A 406 -7.92 -2.92 27.50
C THR A 406 -8.11 -3.06 28.99
N LEU A 407 -9.18 -3.73 29.42
CA LEU A 407 -9.56 -3.84 30.82
C LEU A 407 -8.82 -4.96 31.57
N SER A 408 -8.48 -6.06 30.90
CA SER A 408 -7.99 -7.29 31.53
C SER A 408 -6.64 -7.77 31.01
N GLY A 409 -6.12 -7.20 29.92
CA GLY A 409 -4.85 -7.60 29.30
C GLY A 409 -4.90 -8.89 28.48
N PHE A 410 -6.05 -9.58 28.39
CA PHE A 410 -6.21 -10.79 27.60
C PHE A 410 -7.32 -10.70 26.56
N SER A 411 -7.29 -11.58 25.55
CA SER A 411 -8.37 -11.72 24.57
C SER A 411 -9.21 -12.96 24.85
N PRO A 412 -10.55 -12.84 24.89
CA PRO A 412 -11.45 -14.00 25.05
C PRO A 412 -11.40 -14.96 23.86
N PHE A 413 -10.91 -14.51 22.71
CA PHE A 413 -10.77 -15.32 21.49
C PHE A 413 -9.37 -15.92 21.32
N GLY A 414 -8.43 -15.67 22.24
CA GLY A 414 -7.02 -16.06 22.09
C GLY A 414 -6.35 -15.32 20.93
N THR A 415 -5.75 -16.05 19.99
CA THR A 415 -5.18 -15.50 18.76
C THR A 415 -5.77 -16.20 17.54
N LEU A 416 -6.64 -15.52 16.83
CA LEU A 416 -7.28 -16.01 15.62
C LEU A 416 -6.34 -15.83 14.43
N ARG A 417 -6.35 -16.78 13.49
CA ARG A 417 -5.53 -16.72 12.26
C ARG A 417 -6.40 -16.77 11.02
N HIS A 418 -5.98 -16.09 9.96
CA HIS A 418 -6.51 -16.29 8.62
C HIS A 418 -6.06 -17.66 8.10
N ARG A 419 -6.93 -18.34 7.35
CA ARG A 419 -6.68 -19.69 6.81
C ARG A 419 -6.45 -19.70 5.31
N GLN A 420 -6.93 -18.68 4.60
CA GLN A 420 -6.93 -18.61 3.14
C GLN A 420 -6.36 -17.25 2.71
N ALA A 421 -5.69 -17.22 1.57
CA ALA A 421 -5.31 -15.99 0.88
C ALA A 421 -6.55 -15.27 0.30
N ASP A 422 -6.37 -14.04 -0.20
CA ASP A 422 -7.51 -13.24 -0.69
C ASP A 422 -8.11 -13.78 -1.98
N HIS A 423 -7.27 -14.26 -2.91
CA HIS A 423 -7.74 -14.85 -4.16
C HIS A 423 -8.53 -16.15 -3.96
N GLU A 424 -8.20 -16.96 -2.96
CA GLU A 424 -8.87 -18.23 -2.65
C GLU A 424 -10.32 -18.06 -2.15
N LYS A 425 -10.72 -16.83 -1.79
CA LYS A 425 -12.08 -16.52 -1.34
C LYS A 425 -13.07 -16.37 -2.48
N LEU A 426 -12.62 -16.13 -3.70
CA LEU A 426 -13.51 -15.98 -4.85
C LEU A 426 -14.31 -17.28 -5.08
N LYS A 427 -15.62 -17.12 -5.24
CA LYS A 427 -16.54 -18.18 -5.60
C LYS A 427 -16.87 -18.13 -7.09
N PRO A 428 -17.28 -19.26 -7.69
CA PRO A 428 -17.79 -19.26 -9.04
C PRO A 428 -18.91 -18.22 -9.23
N ARG A 429 -18.93 -17.57 -10.41
CA ARG A 429 -19.94 -16.54 -10.73
C ARG A 429 -21.37 -17.05 -10.59
N THR A 430 -21.61 -18.33 -10.88
CA THR A 430 -22.92 -18.98 -10.78
C THR A 430 -23.43 -19.12 -9.35
N GLU A 431 -22.55 -19.03 -8.35
CA GLU A 431 -22.90 -19.11 -6.93
C GLU A 431 -23.14 -17.74 -6.28
N MET A 432 -22.90 -16.66 -7.02
CA MET A 432 -22.94 -15.30 -6.48
C MET A 432 -23.95 -14.42 -7.22
N PRO A 433 -24.66 -13.51 -6.52
CA PRO A 433 -25.55 -12.59 -7.18
C PRO A 433 -24.77 -11.63 -8.09
N PRO A 434 -25.30 -11.29 -9.27
CA PRO A 434 -24.72 -10.24 -10.09
C PRO A 434 -24.80 -8.89 -9.36
N LEU A 435 -23.82 -8.03 -9.60
CA LEU A 435 -23.78 -6.67 -9.09
C LEU A 435 -23.79 -5.71 -10.29
N ASP A 436 -24.79 -4.83 -10.30
CA ASP A 436 -24.89 -3.76 -11.28
C ASP A 436 -24.46 -2.44 -10.64
N TYR A 437 -23.71 -1.67 -11.38
CA TYR A 437 -23.24 -0.35 -10.96
C TYR A 437 -23.93 0.74 -11.79
N PRO A 438 -24.52 1.75 -11.14
CA PRO A 438 -25.18 2.83 -11.85
C PRO A 438 -24.18 3.60 -12.71
N ARG A 439 -24.67 4.17 -13.82
CA ARG A 439 -23.84 5.06 -14.63
C ARG A 439 -23.47 6.30 -13.81
N PRO A 440 -22.22 6.75 -13.87
CA PRO A 440 -21.80 7.97 -13.21
C PRO A 440 -22.57 9.20 -13.71
N ASP A 441 -22.82 10.15 -12.80
CA ASP A 441 -23.53 11.40 -13.09
C ASP A 441 -22.62 12.53 -13.64
N GLY A 442 -21.31 12.33 -13.57
CA GLY A 442 -20.29 13.30 -14.01
C GLY A 442 -20.07 14.47 -13.04
N THR A 443 -20.75 14.50 -11.91
CA THR A 443 -20.66 15.56 -10.88
C THR A 443 -20.10 15.04 -9.56
N VAL A 444 -20.77 14.11 -8.93
CA VAL A 444 -20.32 13.43 -7.70
C VAL A 444 -19.65 12.10 -8.06
N THR A 445 -20.24 11.37 -8.98
CA THR A 445 -19.73 10.08 -9.46
C THR A 445 -19.12 10.22 -10.85
N HIS A 446 -18.04 9.49 -11.10
CA HIS A 446 -17.27 9.63 -12.33
C HIS A 446 -16.95 8.27 -12.92
N ASP A 447 -16.73 8.22 -14.22
CA ASP A 447 -16.24 7.04 -14.91
C ASP A 447 -14.75 6.77 -14.60
N ARG A 448 -14.31 5.58 -14.98
CA ARG A 448 -12.95 5.13 -14.68
C ARG A 448 -11.90 5.89 -15.49
N ALA A 449 -12.16 6.19 -16.75
CA ALA A 449 -11.20 6.88 -17.63
C ALA A 449 -10.92 8.31 -17.14
N SER A 450 -11.98 9.08 -16.81
CA SER A 450 -11.82 10.42 -16.23
C SER A 450 -11.14 10.40 -14.85
N SER A 451 -11.25 9.30 -14.11
CA SER A 451 -10.56 9.13 -12.83
C SER A 451 -9.06 8.85 -13.04
N VAL A 452 -8.73 7.94 -13.95
CA VAL A 452 -7.35 7.59 -14.30
C VAL A 452 -6.58 8.79 -14.87
N PHE A 453 -7.24 9.67 -15.62
CA PHE A 453 -6.66 10.93 -16.08
C PHE A 453 -6.10 11.79 -14.93
N LEU A 454 -6.79 11.82 -13.78
CA LEU A 454 -6.34 12.57 -12.59
C LEU A 454 -5.24 11.86 -11.77
N ALA A 455 -4.85 10.66 -12.15
CA ALA A 455 -3.70 9.99 -11.57
C ALA A 455 -2.36 10.45 -12.18
N ASN A 456 -2.41 11.29 -13.21
CA ASN A 456 -1.24 11.85 -13.89
C ASN A 456 -0.20 10.78 -14.24
N ILE A 457 -0.65 9.77 -14.98
CA ILE A 457 0.17 8.60 -15.31
C ILE A 457 1.12 8.94 -16.44
N ALA A 458 2.40 8.62 -16.24
CA ALA A 458 3.46 8.72 -17.22
C ALA A 458 4.06 7.33 -17.51
N HIS A 459 3.44 6.56 -18.39
CA HIS A 459 4.00 5.34 -18.94
C HIS A 459 4.39 5.57 -20.41
N ASP A 460 5.56 5.11 -20.79
CA ASP A 460 5.87 4.92 -22.20
C ASP A 460 5.03 3.74 -22.71
N GLU A 461 4.22 3.94 -23.74
CA GLU A 461 3.39 2.89 -24.33
C GLU A 461 4.24 1.80 -24.99
N ASP A 462 5.43 2.19 -25.48
CA ASP A 462 6.40 1.29 -26.11
C ASP A 462 7.50 0.89 -25.11
N GLN A 463 7.11 0.33 -23.96
CA GLN A 463 8.00 -0.31 -22.99
C GLN A 463 7.55 -1.75 -22.71
N PRO A 464 8.40 -2.62 -22.16
CA PRO A 464 8.02 -3.98 -21.78
C PRO A 464 6.84 -3.98 -20.81
N VAL A 465 5.84 -4.85 -21.08
CA VAL A 465 4.65 -4.94 -20.23
C VAL A 465 5.01 -5.44 -18.83
N HIS A 466 4.77 -4.61 -17.82
CA HIS A 466 5.09 -4.89 -16.43
C HIS A 466 4.03 -5.77 -15.71
N LEU A 467 2.95 -6.13 -16.41
CA LEU A 467 1.89 -7.02 -15.96
C LEU A 467 2.05 -8.37 -16.66
N ARG A 468 2.84 -9.25 -16.07
CA ARG A 468 3.25 -10.51 -16.70
C ARG A 468 2.23 -11.60 -16.44
N LEU A 469 1.83 -12.31 -17.50
CA LEU A 469 1.00 -13.51 -17.40
C LEU A 469 1.92 -14.74 -17.39
N ALA A 470 1.73 -15.64 -16.43
CA ALA A 470 2.44 -16.93 -16.42
C ALA A 470 1.97 -17.82 -17.58
N ASP A 471 0.66 -17.81 -17.88
CA ASP A 471 0.04 -18.46 -19.04
C ASP A 471 -0.99 -17.49 -19.66
N PRO A 472 -0.76 -16.98 -20.89
CA PRO A 472 -1.70 -16.08 -21.57
C PRO A 472 -3.10 -16.65 -21.82
N ALA A 473 -3.27 -17.96 -21.81
CA ALA A 473 -4.56 -18.60 -22.07
C ALA A 473 -5.47 -18.62 -20.83
N VAL A 474 -4.93 -18.56 -19.61
CA VAL A 474 -5.68 -18.69 -18.34
C VAL A 474 -6.86 -17.73 -18.22
N PRO A 475 -6.76 -16.44 -18.56
CA PRO A 475 -7.90 -15.52 -18.41
C PRO A 475 -9.13 -15.97 -19.19
N ILE A 476 -8.96 -16.47 -20.41
CA ILE A 476 -10.06 -16.90 -21.28
C ILE A 476 -10.43 -18.36 -21.05
N ARG A 477 -9.44 -19.24 -20.91
CA ARG A 477 -9.66 -20.69 -20.77
C ARG A 477 -10.25 -21.05 -19.41
N ASP A 478 -9.75 -20.44 -18.34
CA ASP A 478 -10.03 -20.87 -16.95
C ASP A 478 -10.87 -19.83 -16.18
N ASN A 479 -10.47 -18.55 -16.18
CA ASN A 479 -11.11 -17.52 -15.37
C ASN A 479 -12.48 -17.08 -15.94
N LEU A 480 -12.57 -16.89 -17.25
CA LEU A 480 -13.79 -16.40 -17.91
C LEU A 480 -14.99 -17.34 -17.69
N PRO A 481 -14.89 -18.66 -17.91
CA PRO A 481 -16.01 -19.58 -17.68
C PRO A 481 -16.43 -19.67 -16.21
N ARG A 482 -15.47 -19.61 -15.28
CA ARG A 482 -15.72 -19.85 -13.86
C ARG A 482 -16.11 -18.58 -13.09
N TYR A 483 -15.43 -17.48 -13.37
CA TYR A 483 -15.54 -16.23 -12.60
C TYR A 483 -16.07 -15.06 -13.43
N GLY A 484 -16.19 -15.21 -14.76
CA GLY A 484 -16.54 -14.13 -15.67
C GLY A 484 -15.35 -13.18 -15.94
N GLU A 485 -14.10 -13.66 -15.76
CA GLU A 485 -12.85 -12.90 -15.76
C GLU A 485 -12.95 -11.62 -14.91
N PRO A 486 -12.59 -11.69 -13.62
CA PRO A 486 -12.82 -10.58 -12.70
C PRO A 486 -11.82 -9.42 -12.83
N ALA A 487 -10.75 -9.56 -13.63
CA ALA A 487 -9.72 -8.53 -13.76
C ALA A 487 -10.25 -7.17 -14.21
N PRO A 488 -11.19 -7.08 -15.18
CA PRO A 488 -11.82 -5.80 -15.54
C PRO A 488 -12.59 -5.13 -14.39
N LEU A 489 -13.05 -5.90 -13.40
CA LEU A 489 -13.86 -5.41 -12.28
C LEU A 489 -13.02 -4.99 -11.09
N TYR A 490 -12.04 -5.82 -10.68
CA TYR A 490 -11.20 -5.47 -9.53
C TYR A 490 -10.13 -4.42 -9.86
N CYS A 491 -9.79 -4.22 -11.14
CA CYS A 491 -8.84 -3.18 -11.52
C CYS A 491 -9.48 -1.78 -11.42
N PRO A 492 -8.91 -0.85 -10.60
CA PRO A 492 -9.47 0.49 -10.46
C PRO A 492 -9.12 1.43 -11.63
N ALA A 493 -8.29 0.97 -12.58
CA ALA A 493 -7.69 1.80 -13.62
C ALA A 493 -8.05 1.37 -15.06
N GLY A 494 -8.89 0.33 -15.24
CA GLY A 494 -9.29 -0.10 -16.58
C GLY A 494 -8.15 -0.68 -17.42
N VAL A 495 -7.24 -1.38 -16.77
CA VAL A 495 -6.08 -2.03 -17.42
C VAL A 495 -6.49 -3.26 -18.20
N TYR A 496 -7.51 -3.98 -17.73
CA TYR A 496 -7.91 -5.27 -18.29
C TYR A 496 -9.24 -5.18 -19.00
N GLU A 497 -9.34 -5.87 -20.13
CA GLU A 497 -10.53 -5.97 -20.94
C GLU A 497 -10.69 -7.39 -21.50
N VAL A 498 -11.92 -7.90 -21.53
CA VAL A 498 -12.29 -9.05 -22.36
C VAL A 498 -13.01 -8.50 -23.57
N ALA A 499 -12.32 -8.47 -24.71
CA ALA A 499 -12.84 -8.04 -25.99
C ALA A 499 -13.33 -9.22 -26.81
N GLU A 500 -14.10 -8.97 -27.87
CA GLU A 500 -14.49 -9.98 -28.86
C GLU A 500 -13.78 -9.70 -30.18
N GLU A 501 -12.99 -10.65 -30.67
CA GLU A 501 -12.30 -10.58 -31.95
C GLU A 501 -12.59 -11.82 -32.79
N GLY A 502 -13.11 -11.62 -33.98
CA GLY A 502 -13.42 -12.72 -34.89
C GLY A 502 -14.46 -13.72 -34.33
N GLY A 503 -15.32 -13.29 -33.39
CA GLY A 503 -16.30 -14.13 -32.73
C GLY A 503 -15.74 -14.96 -31.55
N ALA A 504 -14.51 -14.67 -31.10
CA ALA A 504 -13.90 -15.30 -29.92
C ALA A 504 -13.49 -14.25 -28.87
N PRO A 505 -13.59 -14.56 -27.57
CA PRO A 505 -13.14 -13.66 -26.53
C PRO A 505 -11.60 -13.61 -26.48
N VAL A 506 -11.07 -12.39 -26.31
CA VAL A 506 -9.63 -12.11 -26.21
C VAL A 506 -9.38 -11.25 -24.95
N PHE A 507 -8.35 -11.58 -24.19
CA PHE A 507 -7.93 -10.80 -23.03
C PHE A 507 -6.89 -9.76 -23.44
N ARG A 508 -7.18 -8.48 -23.17
CA ARG A 508 -6.31 -7.36 -23.47
C ARG A 508 -5.79 -6.70 -22.20
N ILE A 509 -4.54 -6.23 -22.25
CA ILE A 509 -3.88 -5.51 -21.17
C ILE A 509 -3.45 -4.12 -21.66
N HIS A 510 -4.10 -3.09 -21.14
CA HIS A 510 -3.78 -1.68 -21.38
C HIS A 510 -2.82 -1.19 -20.29
N ALA A 511 -1.56 -1.62 -20.35
CA ALA A 511 -0.57 -1.41 -19.30
C ALA A 511 -0.31 0.08 -19.00
N ALA A 512 -0.45 0.95 -19.99
CA ALA A 512 -0.31 2.40 -19.85
C ALA A 512 -1.29 3.03 -18.84
N ASN A 513 -2.44 2.40 -18.57
CA ASN A 513 -3.42 2.87 -17.59
C ASN A 513 -3.06 2.47 -16.15
N CYS A 514 -2.00 1.70 -15.93
CA CYS A 514 -1.71 1.08 -14.64
C CYS A 514 -1.31 2.12 -13.58
N VAL A 515 -2.08 2.19 -12.48
CA VAL A 515 -1.82 3.04 -11.31
C VAL A 515 -0.96 2.34 -10.24
N HIS A 516 -0.33 1.23 -10.55
CA HIS A 516 0.56 0.45 -9.67
C HIS A 516 -0.09 0.01 -8.35
N CYS A 517 -1.41 -0.19 -8.32
CA CYS A 517 -2.13 -0.59 -7.10
C CYS A 517 -1.86 -2.03 -6.66
N LYS A 518 -1.40 -2.90 -7.58
CA LYS A 518 -1.06 -4.32 -7.36
C LYS A 518 -2.26 -5.22 -7.02
N THR A 519 -3.47 -4.76 -7.20
CA THR A 519 -4.68 -5.56 -6.91
C THR A 519 -4.73 -6.84 -7.75
N CYS A 520 -4.31 -6.80 -9.01
CA CYS A 520 -4.25 -7.97 -9.90
C CYS A 520 -3.30 -9.06 -9.39
N ASP A 521 -2.12 -8.69 -8.95
CA ASP A 521 -1.13 -9.60 -8.34
C ASP A 521 -1.63 -10.26 -7.02
N ILE A 522 -2.64 -9.66 -6.37
CA ILE A 522 -3.22 -10.16 -5.13
C ILE A 522 -4.49 -10.98 -5.39
N LYS A 523 -5.37 -10.49 -6.27
CA LYS A 523 -6.75 -10.97 -6.39
C LYS A 523 -7.02 -11.89 -7.56
N ASP A 524 -6.10 -11.98 -8.53
CA ASP A 524 -6.27 -12.93 -9.64
C ASP A 524 -6.49 -14.36 -9.11
N PRO A 525 -7.63 -15.01 -9.44
CA PRO A 525 -7.98 -16.31 -8.86
C PRO A 525 -6.98 -17.43 -9.20
N ALA A 526 -6.34 -17.35 -10.34
CA ALA A 526 -5.33 -18.32 -10.79
C ALA A 526 -3.89 -17.91 -10.38
N GLN A 527 -3.70 -16.74 -9.75
CA GLN A 527 -2.37 -16.15 -9.46
C GLN A 527 -1.47 -16.10 -10.71
N ASN A 528 -2.10 -15.90 -11.87
CA ASN A 528 -1.46 -15.88 -13.19
C ASN A 528 -0.83 -14.53 -13.50
N ILE A 529 -1.34 -13.43 -12.89
CA ILE A 529 -0.85 -12.07 -13.12
C ILE A 529 0.21 -11.71 -12.08
N THR A 530 1.42 -11.41 -12.53
CA THR A 530 2.50 -10.90 -11.68
C THR A 530 2.81 -9.46 -12.06
N TRP A 531 2.70 -8.55 -11.09
CA TRP A 531 3.17 -7.18 -11.23
C TRP A 531 4.68 -7.12 -10.97
N VAL A 532 5.44 -6.55 -11.90
CA VAL A 532 6.87 -6.23 -11.75
C VAL A 532 7.07 -4.72 -11.92
N PRO A 533 8.17 -4.13 -11.41
CA PRO A 533 8.44 -2.72 -11.68
C PRO A 533 8.55 -2.46 -13.20
N PRO A 534 7.86 -1.45 -13.73
CA PRO A 534 8.14 -0.95 -15.08
C PRO A 534 9.46 -0.19 -15.10
N GLU A 535 9.79 0.41 -16.23
CA GLU A 535 10.92 1.33 -16.36
C GLU A 535 10.88 2.40 -15.26
N GLY A 536 12.06 2.73 -14.71
CA GLY A 536 12.20 3.74 -13.67
C GLY A 536 11.66 5.10 -14.14
N GLY A 537 10.97 5.81 -13.27
CA GLY A 537 10.26 7.05 -13.59
C GLY A 537 8.86 6.85 -14.16
N SER A 538 8.51 5.64 -14.62
CA SER A 538 7.17 5.33 -15.13
C SER A 538 6.15 5.16 -14.01
N GLY A 539 4.87 5.46 -14.33
CA GLY A 539 3.73 5.22 -13.46
C GLY A 539 2.95 6.48 -13.08
N PRO A 540 2.08 6.39 -12.07
CA PRO A 540 1.32 7.55 -11.61
C PRO A 540 2.23 8.58 -10.95
N ASN A 541 1.85 9.84 -11.04
CA ASN A 541 2.46 10.93 -10.28
C ASN A 541 1.38 11.68 -9.50
N TYR A 542 1.10 11.20 -8.29
CA TYR A 542 0.02 11.70 -7.47
C TYR A 542 0.38 13.04 -6.83
N SER A 543 -0.32 14.09 -7.21
CA SER A 543 -0.13 15.41 -6.62
C SER A 543 -0.86 15.53 -5.28
N GLY A 544 -0.09 15.63 -4.20
CA GLY A 544 -0.62 15.94 -2.86
C GLY A 544 -1.35 14.80 -2.13
N MET A 545 -1.23 13.55 -2.57
CA MET A 545 -1.84 12.38 -1.96
C MET A 545 -1.11 11.85 -0.72
#